data_c58a472cb687418f7e74d9c1f43f5467
#
_entry.id   c58a472cb687418f7e74d9c1f43f5467
#
_cell.length_a   1.000
_cell.length_b   1.000
_cell.length_c   1.000
_cell.angle_alpha   90.00
_cell.angle_beta   90.00
_cell.angle_gamma   90.00
#
_symmetry.space_group_name_H-M   'P 1'
#
loop_
_entity.id
_entity.type
_entity.pdbx_description
1 polymer ?
#
loop_
_entity_poly.entity_id
_entity_poly.type
_entity_poly.pdbx_seq_one_letter_code
_entity_poly.pdbx_strand_id
1 'polypeptide(L)'
;MAVYVVGDFLRETRLRKGYTQEEVSYGICTPASLSRIENGAQKPGRLILEKLFERLGTENNLFNSFVSREEMELYSAIQELVRNITDDDVAKIEKQIEVVEKLAVNTTELEHQCLYFAKGELARQKEKDDKKAMEMYMKAIHITLPDFDGKNPLRNNLLTFDEIMIINSIAILYANRENDIMNAIELDMWLKVHMENKIMDGKMKTAKYPMILYNLSNWFGNKEFHVEALKMAELGVDFCIQYGNLAFFPILVVNKGVALAEIGKIEDARKCLHQAIAIELNRCAMAFEGCGAVFSLT
;
A
#
# COMPACT_ATOMS: atom_id res chain seq x y z
N MET A 1 6.61 18.40 33.48
CA MET A 1 6.27 17.51 32.33
C MET A 1 6.00 18.41 31.15
N ALA A 2 6.84 18.42 30.13
CA ALA A 2 6.57 19.18 28.92
C ALA A 2 5.39 18.48 28.19
N VAL A 3 4.28 19.20 28.02
CA VAL A 3 3.18 18.73 27.18
C VAL A 3 3.64 18.95 25.75
N TYR A 4 4.10 17.90 25.10
CA TYR A 4 4.38 17.94 23.67
C TYR A 4 3.06 18.20 22.92
N VAL A 5 2.98 19.35 22.31
CA VAL A 5 1.87 19.65 21.38
C VAL A 5 2.16 18.89 20.09
N VAL A 6 1.14 18.28 19.48
CA VAL A 6 1.25 17.51 18.22
C VAL A 6 2.01 18.28 17.13
N GLY A 7 1.80 19.60 17.06
CA GLY A 7 2.48 20.48 16.12
C GLY A 7 3.99 20.55 16.34
N ASP A 8 4.45 20.64 17.60
CA ASP A 8 5.87 20.66 17.92
C ASP A 8 6.55 19.36 17.49
N PHE A 9 5.92 18.23 17.78
CA PHE A 9 6.45 16.92 17.37
C PHE A 9 6.54 16.77 15.85
N LEU A 10 5.51 17.22 15.12
CA LEU A 10 5.48 17.25 13.66
C LEU A 10 6.65 18.08 13.11
N ARG A 11 6.83 19.30 13.64
CA ARG A 11 7.89 20.21 13.26
C ARG A 11 9.28 19.64 13.53
N GLU A 12 9.52 19.13 14.74
CA GLU A 12 10.81 18.53 15.12
C GLU A 12 11.14 17.32 14.23
N THR A 13 10.14 16.47 13.96
CA THR A 13 10.31 15.30 13.10
C THR A 13 10.66 15.71 11.68
N ARG A 14 9.95 16.71 11.10
CA ARG A 14 10.24 17.24 9.78
C ARG A 14 11.67 17.81 9.70
N LEU A 15 12.05 18.67 10.65
CA LEU A 15 13.37 19.30 10.67
C LEU A 15 14.49 18.28 10.84
N ARG A 16 14.31 17.30 11.74
CA ARG A 16 15.31 16.22 11.94
C ARG A 16 15.53 15.39 10.68
N LYS A 17 14.50 15.23 9.84
CA LYS A 17 14.57 14.50 8.56
C LYS A 17 14.98 15.38 7.38
N GLY A 18 15.18 16.71 7.61
CA GLY A 18 15.65 17.64 6.60
C GLY A 18 14.59 18.04 5.55
N TYR A 19 13.30 17.84 5.83
CA TYR A 19 12.23 18.17 4.89
C TYR A 19 11.72 19.60 5.07
N THR A 20 11.36 20.23 3.95
CA THR A 20 10.65 21.52 3.93
C THR A 20 9.18 21.36 4.26
N GLN A 21 8.51 22.46 4.63
CA GLN A 21 7.05 22.44 4.81
C GLN A 21 6.33 22.13 3.49
N GLU A 22 6.87 22.60 2.37
CA GLU A 22 6.31 22.35 1.04
C GLU A 22 6.32 20.86 0.67
N GLU A 23 7.45 20.16 0.87
CA GLU A 23 7.56 18.73 0.60
C GLU A 23 6.58 17.89 1.43
N VAL A 24 6.43 18.20 2.72
CA VAL A 24 5.56 17.45 3.62
C VAL A 24 4.08 17.75 3.39
N SER A 25 3.73 19.00 3.08
CA SER A 25 2.33 19.43 2.90
C SER A 25 1.78 19.20 1.49
N TYR A 26 2.62 18.95 0.49
CA TYR A 26 2.23 18.84 -0.92
C TYR A 26 0.99 17.94 -1.11
N GLY A 27 -0.08 18.49 -1.70
CA GLY A 27 -1.34 17.79 -1.93
C GLY A 27 -2.17 17.43 -0.68
N ILE A 28 -1.62 17.54 0.53
CA ILE A 28 -2.36 17.27 1.79
C ILE A 28 -2.98 18.55 2.35
N CYS A 29 -2.20 19.64 2.41
CA CYS A 29 -2.64 20.94 2.85
C CYS A 29 -1.68 22.02 2.31
N THR A 30 -2.01 23.31 2.52
CA THR A 30 -1.05 24.35 2.14
C THR A 30 0.14 24.43 3.10
N PRO A 31 1.34 24.86 2.64
CA PRO A 31 2.48 25.11 3.55
C PRO A 31 2.13 26.07 4.68
N ALA A 32 1.28 27.07 4.43
CA ALA A 32 0.79 27.99 5.45
C ALA A 32 -0.10 27.28 6.50
N SER A 33 -0.91 26.32 6.09
CA SER A 33 -1.69 25.48 7.02
C SER A 33 -0.77 24.59 7.86
N LEU A 34 0.22 23.92 7.24
CA LEU A 34 1.21 23.14 7.97
C LEU A 34 1.96 24.00 8.99
N SER A 35 2.39 25.19 8.59
CA SER A 35 3.05 26.14 9.51
C SER A 35 2.16 26.49 10.72
N ARG A 36 0.87 26.74 10.52
CA ARG A 36 -0.08 26.99 11.63
C ARG A 36 -0.27 25.77 12.52
N ILE A 37 -0.30 24.56 11.95
CA ILE A 37 -0.39 23.31 12.70
C ILE A 37 0.87 23.13 13.55
N GLU A 38 2.06 23.31 12.96
CA GLU A 38 3.35 23.17 13.64
C GLU A 38 3.52 24.19 14.81
N ASN A 39 2.92 25.36 14.69
CA ASN A 39 2.95 26.38 15.75
C ASN A 39 1.76 26.32 16.73
N GLY A 40 0.91 25.29 16.63
CA GLY A 40 -0.27 25.14 17.49
C GLY A 40 -1.39 26.14 17.24
N ALA A 41 -1.31 26.94 16.17
CA ALA A 41 -2.32 27.95 15.81
C ALA A 41 -3.52 27.35 15.04
N GLN A 42 -3.43 26.12 14.58
CA GLN A 42 -4.49 25.41 13.90
C GLN A 42 -4.50 23.95 14.35
N LYS A 43 -5.68 23.43 14.70
CA LYS A 43 -5.89 22.00 14.96
C LYS A 43 -6.15 21.30 13.64
N PRO A 44 -5.34 20.32 13.21
CA PRO A 44 -5.61 19.55 12.01
C PRO A 44 -6.72 18.54 12.24
N GLY A 45 -7.47 18.19 11.20
CA GLY A 45 -8.29 16.99 11.19
C GLY A 45 -7.41 15.73 11.27
N ARG A 46 -7.99 14.64 11.76
CA ARG A 46 -7.26 13.39 12.01
C ARG A 46 -6.60 12.84 10.75
N LEU A 47 -7.32 12.82 9.63
CA LEU A 47 -6.79 12.28 8.38
C LEU A 47 -5.62 13.11 7.84
N ILE A 48 -5.71 14.45 7.92
CA ILE A 48 -4.60 15.34 7.56
C ILE A 48 -3.36 15.02 8.38
N LEU A 49 -3.53 14.86 9.69
CA LEU A 49 -2.43 14.57 10.60
C LEU A 49 -1.79 13.21 10.28
N GLU A 50 -2.60 12.19 10.01
CA GLU A 50 -2.15 10.87 9.61
C GLU A 50 -1.31 10.93 8.34
N LYS A 51 -1.80 11.61 7.29
CA LYS A 51 -1.07 11.72 6.02
C LYS A 51 0.24 12.51 6.15
N LEU A 52 0.29 13.53 6.99
CA LEU A 52 1.53 14.25 7.30
C LEU A 52 2.56 13.35 8.01
N PHE A 53 2.12 12.52 8.97
CA PHE A 53 3.02 11.56 9.63
C PHE A 53 3.46 10.42 8.71
N GLU A 54 2.58 9.92 7.85
CA GLU A 54 2.95 8.93 6.83
C GLU A 54 4.07 9.46 5.93
N ARG A 55 3.97 10.70 5.44
CA ARG A 55 5.03 11.33 4.65
C ARG A 55 6.34 11.51 5.42
N LEU A 56 6.23 11.70 6.70
CA LEU A 56 7.40 11.73 7.58
C LEU A 56 7.90 10.34 7.97
N GLY A 57 7.22 9.25 7.55
CA GLY A 57 7.57 7.89 7.91
C GLY A 57 7.58 7.68 9.42
N THR A 58 6.55 8.16 10.11
CA THR A 58 6.41 8.07 11.57
C THR A 58 5.10 7.40 11.93
N GLU A 59 5.11 6.50 12.92
CA GLU A 59 3.87 5.87 13.41
C GLU A 59 2.95 6.91 14.07
N ASN A 60 1.68 6.88 13.69
CA ASN A 60 0.63 7.78 14.21
C ASN A 60 0.06 7.34 15.57
N ASN A 61 0.62 6.33 16.22
CA ASN A 61 0.06 5.70 17.42
C ASN A 61 0.04 6.60 18.67
N LEU A 62 0.69 7.76 18.64
CA LEU A 62 0.88 8.61 19.82
C LEU A 62 -0.22 9.65 20.04
N PHE A 63 -1.10 9.90 19.08
CA PHE A 63 -2.01 11.05 19.12
C PHE A 63 -3.48 10.68 18.94
N ASN A 64 -4.02 9.92 19.90
CA ASN A 64 -5.47 9.62 19.97
C ASN A 64 -6.32 10.80 20.48
N SER A 65 -5.91 12.04 20.27
CA SER A 65 -6.51 13.17 20.95
C SER A 65 -7.49 13.99 20.07
N PHE A 66 -8.74 14.00 20.53
CA PHE A 66 -9.76 15.06 20.34
C PHE A 66 -10.36 15.20 18.93
N VAL A 67 -11.08 14.20 18.50
CA VAL A 67 -11.99 14.23 17.35
C VAL A 67 -13.43 14.34 17.85
N SER A 68 -14.31 14.95 17.06
CA SER A 68 -15.74 14.84 17.33
C SER A 68 -16.21 13.39 17.15
N ARG A 69 -17.39 13.06 17.64
CA ARG A 69 -17.94 11.70 17.47
C ARG A 69 -18.13 11.36 15.99
N GLU A 70 -18.60 12.31 15.22
CA GLU A 70 -18.84 12.17 13.78
C GLU A 70 -17.54 11.95 13.02
N GLU A 71 -16.48 12.70 13.35
CA GLU A 71 -15.17 12.54 12.76
C GLU A 71 -14.58 11.15 13.10
N MET A 72 -14.82 10.65 14.33
CA MET A 72 -14.35 9.33 14.74
C MET A 72 -15.13 8.22 14.02
N GLU A 73 -16.44 8.35 13.84
CA GLU A 73 -17.26 7.39 13.10
C GLU A 73 -16.82 7.30 11.63
N LEU A 74 -16.63 8.44 10.97
CA LEU A 74 -16.14 8.50 9.59
C LEU A 74 -14.72 7.90 9.47
N TYR A 75 -13.79 8.30 10.35
CA TYR A 75 -12.43 7.77 10.35
C TYR A 75 -12.43 6.23 10.52
N SER A 76 -13.22 5.71 11.44
CA SER A 76 -13.32 4.26 11.65
C SER A 76 -13.88 3.54 10.43
N ALA A 77 -14.87 4.14 9.76
CA ALA A 77 -15.44 3.59 8.53
C ALA A 77 -14.43 3.60 7.37
N ILE A 78 -13.60 4.64 7.24
CA ILE A 78 -12.51 4.71 6.25
C ILE A 78 -11.45 3.65 6.55
N GLN A 79 -11.03 3.49 7.81
CA GLN A 79 -10.04 2.47 8.19
C GLN A 79 -10.53 1.05 7.88
N GLU A 80 -11.83 0.78 8.06
CA GLU A 80 -12.41 -0.50 7.70
C GLU A 80 -12.47 -0.69 6.17
N LEU A 81 -12.78 0.36 5.40
CA LEU A 81 -12.74 0.32 3.95
C LEU A 81 -11.33 0.01 3.43
N VAL A 82 -10.31 0.68 3.96
CA VAL A 82 -8.90 0.42 3.62
C VAL A 82 -8.51 -1.03 3.95
N ARG A 83 -8.96 -1.56 5.08
CA ARG A 83 -8.73 -2.96 5.44
C ARG A 83 -9.37 -3.91 4.45
N ASN A 84 -10.65 -3.70 4.11
CA ASN A 84 -11.36 -4.54 3.16
C ASN A 84 -10.70 -4.53 1.76
N ILE A 85 -10.16 -3.38 1.34
CA ILE A 85 -9.34 -3.28 0.10
C ILE A 85 -8.06 -4.11 0.22
N THR A 86 -7.39 -4.03 1.37
CA THR A 86 -6.15 -4.77 1.62
C THR A 86 -6.37 -6.29 1.63
N ASP A 87 -7.52 -6.73 2.13
CA ASP A 87 -7.92 -8.14 2.23
C ASP A 87 -8.58 -8.68 0.94
N ASP A 88 -8.72 -7.84 -0.11
CA ASP A 88 -9.39 -8.16 -1.38
C ASP A 88 -10.85 -8.66 -1.21
N ASP A 89 -11.54 -8.23 -0.15
CA ASP A 89 -12.93 -8.65 0.13
C ASP A 89 -13.94 -7.75 -0.59
N VAL A 90 -14.16 -8.05 -1.86
CA VAL A 90 -15.02 -7.25 -2.78
C VAL A 90 -16.43 -7.01 -2.22
N ALA A 91 -17.03 -8.01 -1.56
CA ALA A 91 -18.38 -7.89 -1.01
C ALA A 91 -18.41 -6.90 0.18
N LYS A 92 -17.37 -6.87 0.98
CA LYS A 92 -17.23 -5.89 2.07
C LYS A 92 -16.87 -4.51 1.55
N ILE A 93 -16.02 -4.40 0.52
CA ILE A 93 -15.70 -3.13 -0.12
C ILE A 93 -16.99 -2.43 -0.56
N GLU A 94 -17.87 -3.13 -1.30
CA GLU A 94 -19.11 -2.56 -1.81
C GLU A 94 -20.02 -2.03 -0.69
N LYS A 95 -20.23 -2.81 0.36
CA LYS A 95 -21.04 -2.38 1.51
C LYS A 95 -20.42 -1.21 2.27
N GLN A 96 -19.10 -1.22 2.42
CA GLN A 96 -18.40 -0.20 3.18
C GLN A 96 -18.33 1.15 2.43
N ILE A 97 -18.30 1.14 1.09
CA ILE A 97 -18.44 2.34 0.27
C ILE A 97 -19.75 3.06 0.63
N GLU A 98 -20.88 2.35 0.70
CA GLU A 98 -22.17 2.97 1.06
C GLU A 98 -22.17 3.58 2.47
N VAL A 99 -21.47 2.95 3.42
CA VAL A 99 -21.33 3.47 4.79
C VAL A 99 -20.53 4.77 4.80
N VAL A 100 -19.38 4.78 4.14
CA VAL A 100 -18.49 5.95 4.08
C VAL A 100 -19.19 7.10 3.34
N GLU A 101 -19.88 6.84 2.23
CA GLU A 101 -20.64 7.86 1.49
C GLU A 101 -21.72 8.54 2.34
N LYS A 102 -22.41 7.79 3.19
CA LYS A 102 -23.43 8.36 4.09
C LYS A 102 -22.82 9.23 5.19
N LEU A 103 -21.62 8.91 5.65
CA LEU A 103 -20.92 9.66 6.69
C LEU A 103 -20.17 10.86 6.12
N ALA A 104 -19.79 10.80 4.85
CA ALA A 104 -18.93 11.77 4.18
C ALA A 104 -19.67 13.00 3.59
N VAL A 105 -20.78 13.44 4.18
CA VAL A 105 -21.66 14.49 3.61
C VAL A 105 -21.05 15.89 3.61
N ASN A 106 -20.04 16.19 4.44
CA ASN A 106 -19.36 17.49 4.52
C ASN A 106 -17.85 17.32 4.74
N THR A 107 -17.23 16.48 3.92
CA THR A 107 -15.87 16.01 4.13
C THR A 107 -14.85 16.75 3.25
N THR A 108 -13.58 16.56 3.58
CA THR A 108 -12.45 17.06 2.80
C THR A 108 -12.17 16.16 1.60
N GLU A 109 -11.35 16.62 0.66
CA GLU A 109 -10.99 15.82 -0.51
C GLU A 109 -10.22 14.54 -0.16
N LEU A 110 -9.52 14.51 0.99
CA LEU A 110 -8.77 13.33 1.44
C LEU A 110 -9.69 12.13 1.73
N GLU A 111 -10.88 12.34 2.30
CA GLU A 111 -11.85 11.27 2.49
C GLU A 111 -12.39 10.75 1.14
N HIS A 112 -12.51 11.62 0.15
CA HIS A 112 -12.89 11.22 -1.20
C HIS A 112 -11.81 10.41 -1.92
N GLN A 113 -10.52 10.59 -1.58
CA GLN A 113 -9.43 9.78 -2.13
C GLN A 113 -9.65 8.29 -1.87
N CYS A 114 -9.95 7.92 -0.62
CA CYS A 114 -10.23 6.54 -0.25
C CYS A 114 -11.47 5.99 -0.97
N LEU A 115 -12.54 6.78 -1.09
CA LEU A 115 -13.76 6.39 -1.83
C LEU A 115 -13.49 6.13 -3.31
N TYR A 116 -12.76 7.04 -4.00
CA TYR A 116 -12.40 6.82 -5.40
C TYR A 116 -11.52 5.59 -5.57
N PHE A 117 -10.55 5.38 -4.67
CA PHE A 117 -9.72 4.20 -4.70
C PHE A 117 -10.55 2.91 -4.56
N ALA A 118 -11.43 2.85 -3.56
CA ALA A 118 -12.33 1.70 -3.35
C ALA A 118 -13.24 1.43 -4.54
N LYS A 119 -13.80 2.48 -5.17
CA LYS A 119 -14.61 2.35 -6.39
C LYS A 119 -13.78 1.84 -7.56
N GLY A 120 -12.52 2.22 -7.66
CA GLY A 120 -11.59 1.69 -8.65
C GLY A 120 -11.33 0.19 -8.44
N GLU A 121 -11.09 -0.25 -7.21
CA GLU A 121 -10.94 -1.66 -6.88
C GLU A 121 -12.20 -2.47 -7.19
N LEU A 122 -13.37 -1.93 -6.88
CA LEU A 122 -14.65 -2.57 -7.23
C LEU A 122 -14.82 -2.73 -8.74
N ALA A 123 -14.51 -1.66 -9.50
CA ALA A 123 -14.57 -1.70 -10.96
C ALA A 123 -13.61 -2.74 -11.54
N ARG A 124 -12.38 -2.82 -11.03
CA ARG A 124 -11.37 -3.78 -11.47
C ARG A 124 -11.76 -5.22 -11.11
N GLN A 125 -12.14 -5.46 -9.87
CA GLN A 125 -12.29 -6.82 -9.35
C GLN A 125 -13.65 -7.42 -9.66
N LYS A 126 -14.75 -6.67 -9.48
CA LYS A 126 -16.12 -7.14 -9.66
C LYS A 126 -16.65 -6.91 -11.07
N GLU A 127 -16.53 -5.66 -11.55
CA GLU A 127 -17.10 -5.25 -12.83
C GLU A 127 -16.23 -5.67 -14.02
N LYS A 128 -14.92 -5.93 -13.78
CA LYS A 128 -13.90 -6.21 -14.81
C LYS A 128 -13.79 -5.08 -15.85
N ASP A 129 -14.01 -3.85 -15.40
CA ASP A 129 -13.93 -2.64 -16.21
C ASP A 129 -12.65 -1.85 -15.87
N ASP A 130 -11.55 -2.21 -16.54
CA ASP A 130 -10.24 -1.59 -16.38
C ASP A 130 -10.23 -0.09 -16.74
N LYS A 131 -11.12 0.34 -17.65
CA LYS A 131 -11.24 1.74 -18.04
C LYS A 131 -11.84 2.57 -16.90
N LYS A 132 -12.94 2.09 -16.32
CA LYS A 132 -13.58 2.70 -15.15
C LYS A 132 -12.65 2.68 -13.94
N ALA A 133 -11.93 1.55 -13.72
CA ALA A 133 -10.95 1.44 -12.65
C ALA A 133 -9.85 2.51 -12.79
N MET A 134 -9.26 2.67 -13.99
CA MET A 134 -8.26 3.69 -14.25
C MET A 134 -8.77 5.10 -13.98
N GLU A 135 -10.00 5.42 -14.44
CA GLU A 135 -10.61 6.72 -14.19
C GLU A 135 -10.73 7.00 -12.68
N MET A 136 -11.17 6.02 -11.91
CA MET A 136 -11.31 6.16 -10.46
C MET A 136 -9.96 6.28 -9.75
N TYR A 137 -8.95 5.50 -10.15
CA TYR A 137 -7.60 5.62 -9.60
C TYR A 137 -6.96 6.98 -9.91
N MET A 138 -7.14 7.50 -11.13
CA MET A 138 -6.66 8.83 -11.49
C MET A 138 -7.35 9.93 -10.69
N LYS A 139 -8.67 9.84 -10.46
CA LYS A 139 -9.38 10.76 -9.56
C LYS A 139 -8.85 10.69 -8.14
N ALA A 140 -8.58 9.48 -7.63
CA ALA A 140 -8.05 9.30 -6.30
C ALA A 140 -6.65 9.90 -6.15
N ILE A 141 -5.74 9.58 -7.07
CA ILE A 141 -4.33 10.01 -6.97
C ILE A 141 -4.17 11.52 -7.14
N HIS A 142 -4.97 12.16 -8.01
CA HIS A 142 -4.90 13.59 -8.26
C HIS A 142 -5.30 14.47 -7.07
N ILE A 143 -5.96 13.91 -6.07
CA ILE A 143 -6.26 14.65 -4.82
C ILE A 143 -4.96 15.02 -4.10
N THR A 144 -3.98 14.13 -4.05
CA THR A 144 -2.73 14.35 -3.31
C THR A 144 -1.50 14.44 -4.20
N LEU A 145 -1.57 13.97 -5.44
CA LEU A 145 -0.52 14.07 -6.46
C LEU A 145 -1.10 14.61 -7.76
N PRO A 146 -1.50 15.90 -7.82
CA PRO A 146 -2.20 16.47 -8.98
C PRO A 146 -1.36 16.45 -10.27
N ASP A 147 -0.03 16.44 -10.17
CA ASP A 147 0.89 16.43 -11.31
C ASP A 147 1.22 15.02 -11.83
N PHE A 148 0.70 13.97 -11.21
CA PHE A 148 0.95 12.59 -11.65
C PHE A 148 0.12 12.26 -12.89
N ASP A 149 0.78 11.91 -13.99
CA ASP A 149 0.14 11.63 -15.28
C ASP A 149 -0.28 10.15 -15.49
N GLY A 150 -0.11 9.33 -14.47
CA GLY A 150 -0.42 7.89 -14.49
C GLY A 150 0.70 7.01 -15.03
N LYS A 151 1.79 7.55 -15.56
CA LYS A 151 2.89 6.80 -16.17
C LYS A 151 4.25 7.17 -15.62
N ASN A 152 4.53 8.47 -15.52
CA ASN A 152 5.87 8.95 -15.22
C ASN A 152 6.05 9.16 -13.71
N PRO A 153 7.10 8.56 -13.13
CA PRO A 153 7.43 8.78 -11.73
C PRO A 153 7.69 10.26 -11.41
N LEU A 154 7.08 10.75 -10.33
CA LEU A 154 7.34 12.10 -9.82
C LEU A 154 8.66 12.09 -9.03
N ARG A 155 9.60 12.93 -9.44
CA ARG A 155 10.91 13.03 -8.78
C ARG A 155 10.76 13.74 -7.42
N ASN A 156 11.43 13.18 -6.40
CA ASN A 156 11.57 13.76 -5.06
C ASN A 156 10.29 13.86 -4.21
N ASN A 157 9.16 13.33 -4.62
CA ASN A 157 7.97 13.33 -3.79
C ASN A 157 8.09 12.34 -2.64
N LEU A 158 7.59 12.76 -1.48
CA LEU A 158 7.29 11.86 -0.38
C LEU A 158 5.92 11.25 -0.65
N LEU A 159 5.77 9.93 -0.50
CA LEU A 159 4.49 9.26 -0.76
C LEU A 159 3.82 8.86 0.55
N THR A 160 2.49 9.00 0.58
CA THR A 160 1.64 8.39 1.61
C THR A 160 1.39 6.92 1.26
N PHE A 161 0.83 6.19 2.21
CA PHE A 161 0.44 4.80 1.99
C PHE A 161 -0.61 4.65 0.88
N ASP A 162 -1.63 5.49 0.88
CA ASP A 162 -2.68 5.46 -0.13
C ASP A 162 -2.13 5.75 -1.53
N GLU A 163 -1.22 6.70 -1.66
CA GLU A 163 -0.55 7.00 -2.94
C GLU A 163 0.21 5.79 -3.48
N ILE A 164 0.96 5.09 -2.63
CA ILE A 164 1.66 3.85 -3.01
C ILE A 164 0.67 2.79 -3.49
N MET A 165 -0.44 2.61 -2.77
CA MET A 165 -1.46 1.64 -3.14
C MET A 165 -2.14 1.97 -4.46
N ILE A 166 -2.52 3.23 -4.68
CA ILE A 166 -3.16 3.67 -5.91
C ILE A 166 -2.21 3.52 -7.10
N ILE A 167 -0.95 3.94 -6.96
CA ILE A 167 0.05 3.81 -8.03
C ILE A 167 0.30 2.34 -8.38
N ASN A 168 0.42 1.46 -7.38
CA ASN A 168 0.53 0.02 -7.63
C ASN A 168 -0.71 -0.55 -8.33
N SER A 169 -1.93 -0.10 -7.97
CA SER A 169 -3.15 -0.53 -8.67
C SER A 169 -3.20 -0.05 -10.12
N ILE A 170 -2.68 1.15 -10.41
CA ILE A 170 -2.49 1.65 -11.77
C ILE A 170 -1.49 0.77 -12.53
N ALA A 171 -0.37 0.39 -11.89
CA ALA A 171 0.62 -0.50 -12.48
C ALA A 171 0.01 -1.88 -12.82
N ILE A 172 -0.83 -2.44 -11.95
CA ILE A 172 -1.56 -3.69 -12.21
C ILE A 172 -2.46 -3.55 -13.45
N LEU A 173 -3.16 -2.43 -13.64
CA LEU A 173 -3.97 -2.22 -14.85
C LEU A 173 -3.12 -2.15 -16.12
N TYR A 174 -1.91 -1.58 -16.06
CA TYR A 174 -0.98 -1.62 -17.19
C TYR A 174 -0.49 -3.03 -17.46
N ALA A 175 -0.17 -3.81 -16.43
CA ALA A 175 0.28 -5.19 -16.57
C ALA A 175 -0.75 -6.12 -17.21
N ASN A 176 -2.04 -5.83 -17.04
CA ASN A 176 -3.13 -6.57 -17.68
C ASN A 176 -3.20 -6.34 -19.21
N ARG A 177 -2.47 -5.36 -19.73
CA ARG A 177 -2.40 -5.03 -21.15
C ARG A 177 -1.04 -5.43 -21.70
N GLU A 178 -1.01 -6.32 -22.66
CA GLU A 178 0.21 -6.92 -23.21
C GLU A 178 1.27 -5.87 -23.65
N ASN A 179 0.80 -4.77 -24.24
CA ASN A 179 1.69 -3.71 -24.73
C ASN A 179 2.13 -2.70 -23.67
N ASP A 180 1.51 -2.71 -22.49
CA ASP A 180 1.73 -1.70 -21.44
C ASP A 180 2.51 -2.24 -20.22
N ILE A 181 2.89 -3.51 -20.22
CA ILE A 181 3.56 -4.16 -19.08
C ILE A 181 4.89 -3.48 -18.68
N MET A 182 5.58 -2.81 -19.64
CA MET A 182 6.77 -2.04 -19.32
C MET A 182 6.45 -0.81 -18.48
N ASN A 183 5.32 -0.15 -18.71
CA ASN A 183 4.84 0.94 -17.84
C ASN A 183 4.55 0.44 -16.41
N ALA A 184 4.00 -0.76 -16.28
CA ALA A 184 3.80 -1.40 -14.97
C ALA A 184 5.12 -1.63 -14.23
N ILE A 185 6.10 -2.19 -14.92
CA ILE A 185 7.46 -2.42 -14.38
C ILE A 185 8.11 -1.09 -13.95
N GLU A 186 8.03 -0.05 -14.78
CA GLU A 186 8.61 1.27 -14.46
C GLU A 186 7.99 1.88 -13.20
N LEU A 187 6.66 1.81 -13.05
CA LEU A 187 5.97 2.34 -11.86
C LEU A 187 6.35 1.56 -10.60
N ASP A 188 6.30 0.24 -10.62
CA ASP A 188 6.63 -0.56 -9.44
C ASP A 188 8.14 -0.55 -9.12
N MET A 189 9.02 -0.40 -10.11
CA MET A 189 10.45 -0.15 -9.89
C MET A 189 10.67 1.21 -9.19
N TRP A 190 9.92 2.23 -9.56
CA TRP A 190 9.97 3.50 -8.87
C TRP A 190 9.48 3.37 -7.41
N LEU A 191 8.33 2.70 -7.18
CA LEU A 191 7.83 2.44 -5.84
C LEU A 191 8.84 1.65 -5.01
N LYS A 192 9.46 0.61 -5.60
CA LYS A 192 10.52 -0.17 -4.96
C LYS A 192 11.68 0.73 -4.50
N VAL A 193 12.22 1.54 -5.40
CA VAL A 193 13.34 2.46 -5.09
C VAL A 193 12.91 3.49 -4.03
N HIS A 194 11.68 4.00 -4.12
CA HIS A 194 11.14 4.92 -3.12
C HIS A 194 11.09 4.28 -1.72
N MET A 195 10.56 3.05 -1.63
CA MET A 195 10.47 2.31 -0.36
C MET A 195 11.82 1.88 0.21
N GLU A 196 12.85 1.76 -0.62
CA GLU A 196 14.22 1.46 -0.17
C GLU A 196 14.96 2.69 0.36
N ASN A 197 14.79 3.83 -0.32
CA ASN A 197 15.59 5.03 -0.07
C ASN A 197 14.94 6.02 0.89
N LYS A 198 13.63 5.95 1.12
CA LYS A 198 12.93 6.84 2.03
C LYS A 198 12.67 6.18 3.37
N ILE A 199 12.71 6.98 4.43
CA ILE A 199 12.34 6.51 5.76
C ILE A 199 10.82 6.38 5.77
N MET A 200 10.35 5.13 5.74
CA MET A 200 8.94 4.79 5.82
C MET A 200 8.63 4.13 7.17
N ASP A 201 7.36 4.18 7.57
CA ASP A 201 6.88 3.36 8.68
C ASP A 201 7.18 1.88 8.42
N GLY A 202 7.77 1.21 9.41
CA GLY A 202 8.18 -0.19 9.28
C GLY A 202 7.02 -1.15 8.98
N LYS A 203 5.82 -0.88 9.54
CA LYS A 203 4.63 -1.69 9.31
C LYS A 203 4.13 -1.57 7.87
N MET A 204 4.11 -0.33 7.35
CA MET A 204 3.72 -0.07 5.95
C MET A 204 4.67 -0.77 4.99
N LYS A 205 5.98 -0.62 5.20
CA LYS A 205 7.00 -1.27 4.37
C LYS A 205 6.86 -2.79 4.44
N THR A 206 6.72 -3.35 5.64
CA THR A 206 6.56 -4.80 5.84
C THR A 206 5.31 -5.34 5.15
N ALA A 207 4.21 -4.58 5.14
CA ALA A 207 2.97 -5.01 4.51
C ALA A 207 3.01 -4.98 2.98
N LYS A 208 3.64 -3.97 2.36
CA LYS A 208 3.47 -3.68 0.93
C LYS A 208 4.70 -3.90 0.06
N TYR A 209 5.89 -3.83 0.62
CA TYR A 209 7.10 -4.05 -0.16
C TYR A 209 7.18 -5.46 -0.78
N PRO A 210 6.81 -6.57 -0.08
CA PRO A 210 6.75 -7.88 -0.71
C PRO A 210 5.76 -7.99 -1.86
N MET A 211 4.64 -7.26 -1.82
CA MET A 211 3.66 -7.22 -2.91
C MET A 211 4.26 -6.60 -4.18
N ILE A 212 4.97 -5.49 -4.06
CA ILE A 212 5.64 -4.84 -5.18
C ILE A 212 6.71 -5.78 -5.77
N LEU A 213 7.49 -6.45 -4.93
CA LEU A 213 8.50 -7.40 -5.39
C LEU A 213 7.88 -8.63 -6.08
N TYR A 214 6.73 -9.09 -5.59
CA TYR A 214 5.94 -10.14 -6.24
C TYR A 214 5.48 -9.71 -7.63
N ASN A 215 4.88 -8.53 -7.76
CA ASN A 215 4.45 -7.98 -9.05
C ASN A 215 5.62 -7.90 -10.03
N LEU A 216 6.73 -7.28 -9.59
CA LEU A 216 7.93 -7.13 -10.43
C LEU A 216 8.50 -8.47 -10.86
N SER A 217 8.61 -9.45 -9.94
CA SER A 217 9.12 -10.78 -10.29
C SER A 217 8.25 -11.48 -11.34
N ASN A 218 6.92 -11.34 -11.24
CA ASN A 218 5.97 -11.89 -12.18
C ASN A 218 6.05 -11.19 -13.56
N TRP A 219 6.05 -9.85 -13.56
CA TRP A 219 6.08 -9.07 -14.81
C TRP A 219 7.40 -9.18 -15.56
N PHE A 220 8.53 -9.22 -14.87
CA PHE A 220 9.82 -9.54 -15.49
C PHE A 220 9.83 -10.95 -16.08
N GLY A 221 9.27 -11.95 -15.38
CA GLY A 221 9.11 -13.30 -15.90
C GLY A 221 8.28 -13.35 -17.18
N ASN A 222 7.15 -12.65 -17.20
CA ASN A 222 6.27 -12.56 -18.38
C ASN A 222 6.95 -11.89 -19.59
N LYS A 223 7.99 -11.10 -19.38
CA LYS A 223 8.81 -10.49 -20.41
C LYS A 223 10.11 -11.24 -20.71
N GLU A 224 10.24 -12.46 -20.19
CA GLU A 224 11.43 -13.33 -20.35
C GLU A 224 12.72 -12.72 -19.75
N PHE A 225 12.60 -11.70 -18.89
CA PHE A 225 13.72 -11.16 -18.10
C PHE A 225 13.94 -12.01 -16.84
N HIS A 226 14.29 -13.28 -17.03
CA HIS A 226 14.28 -14.29 -15.95
C HIS A 226 15.31 -14.00 -14.86
N VAL A 227 16.42 -13.33 -15.18
CA VAL A 227 17.45 -12.93 -14.20
C VAL A 227 16.92 -11.83 -13.28
N GLU A 228 16.24 -10.83 -13.85
CA GLU A 228 15.58 -9.75 -13.10
C GLU A 228 14.43 -10.29 -12.27
N ALA A 229 13.63 -11.21 -12.84
CA ALA A 229 12.55 -11.90 -12.13
C ALA A 229 13.09 -12.65 -10.91
N LEU A 230 14.18 -13.41 -11.07
CA LEU A 230 14.86 -14.11 -9.98
C LEU A 230 15.31 -13.14 -8.88
N LYS A 231 15.97 -12.04 -9.26
CA LYS A 231 16.46 -11.03 -8.32
C LYS A 231 15.33 -10.42 -7.48
N MET A 232 14.19 -10.10 -8.10
CA MET A 232 13.03 -9.55 -7.36
C MET A 232 12.42 -10.60 -6.42
N ALA A 233 12.30 -11.85 -6.87
CA ALA A 233 11.78 -12.93 -6.05
C ALA A 233 12.70 -13.24 -4.85
N GLU A 234 14.02 -13.28 -5.04
CA GLU A 234 14.99 -13.49 -3.96
C GLU A 234 14.93 -12.38 -2.92
N LEU A 235 14.94 -11.12 -3.38
CA LEU A 235 14.81 -9.96 -2.48
C LEU A 235 13.50 -10.02 -1.67
N GLY A 236 12.40 -10.44 -2.30
CA GLY A 236 11.10 -10.60 -1.64
C GLY A 236 11.10 -11.73 -0.60
N VAL A 237 11.68 -12.87 -0.94
CA VAL A 237 11.83 -14.01 -0.01
C VAL A 237 12.66 -13.61 1.22
N ASP A 238 13.81 -12.98 1.01
CA ASP A 238 14.70 -12.54 2.09
C ASP A 238 14.02 -11.50 2.99
N PHE A 239 13.29 -10.56 2.39
CA PHE A 239 12.53 -9.56 3.13
C PHE A 239 11.41 -10.19 3.96
N CYS A 240 10.67 -11.15 3.41
CA CYS A 240 9.61 -11.86 4.14
C CYS A 240 10.18 -12.63 5.34
N ILE A 241 11.32 -13.28 5.19
CA ILE A 241 12.00 -13.98 6.28
C ILE A 241 12.46 -13.00 7.36
N GLN A 242 13.10 -11.91 6.95
CA GLN A 242 13.65 -10.92 7.88
C GLN A 242 12.57 -10.23 8.74
N TYR A 243 11.40 -9.94 8.16
CA TYR A 243 10.35 -9.15 8.80
C TYR A 243 9.10 -9.96 9.19
N GLY A 244 9.10 -11.28 8.97
CA GLY A 244 8.01 -12.17 9.37
C GLY A 244 6.73 -12.01 8.55
N ASN A 245 6.79 -11.49 7.31
CA ASN A 245 5.62 -11.39 6.44
C ASN A 245 5.38 -12.69 5.69
N LEU A 246 4.42 -13.48 6.15
CA LEU A 246 4.09 -14.78 5.55
C LEU A 246 3.06 -14.69 4.42
N ALA A 247 2.45 -13.54 4.17
CA ALA A 247 1.38 -13.40 3.17
C ALA A 247 1.90 -13.62 1.74
N PHE A 248 3.01 -12.98 1.38
CA PHE A 248 3.62 -13.09 0.04
C PHE A 248 4.76 -14.10 -0.03
N PHE A 249 5.19 -14.66 1.10
CA PHE A 249 6.34 -15.55 1.15
C PHE A 249 6.19 -16.79 0.24
N PRO A 250 5.09 -17.57 0.30
CA PRO A 250 4.97 -18.78 -0.52
C PRO A 250 5.00 -18.48 -2.02
N ILE A 251 4.28 -17.46 -2.47
CA ILE A 251 4.20 -17.13 -3.89
C ILE A 251 5.52 -16.55 -4.43
N LEU A 252 6.28 -15.82 -3.60
CA LEU A 252 7.63 -15.37 -3.96
C LEU A 252 8.61 -16.54 -4.08
N VAL A 253 8.48 -17.59 -3.24
CA VAL A 253 9.26 -18.83 -3.38
C VAL A 253 8.89 -19.56 -4.68
N VAL A 254 7.61 -19.56 -5.08
CA VAL A 254 7.19 -20.09 -6.39
C VAL A 254 7.83 -19.31 -7.53
N ASN A 255 7.73 -17.97 -7.51
CA ASN A 255 8.32 -17.13 -8.56
C ASN A 255 9.85 -17.32 -8.66
N LYS A 256 10.53 -17.48 -7.50
CA LYS A 256 11.96 -17.83 -7.46
C LYS A 256 12.21 -19.17 -8.16
N GLY A 257 11.41 -20.19 -7.85
CA GLY A 257 11.54 -21.53 -8.46
C GLY A 257 11.31 -21.49 -9.98
N VAL A 258 10.29 -20.75 -10.44
CA VAL A 258 10.02 -20.59 -11.88
C VAL A 258 11.20 -19.90 -12.57
N ALA A 259 11.66 -18.77 -12.05
CA ALA A 259 12.79 -18.04 -12.63
C ALA A 259 14.09 -18.87 -12.67
N LEU A 260 14.35 -19.68 -11.62
CA LEU A 260 15.48 -20.63 -11.60
C LEU A 260 15.36 -21.68 -12.69
N ALA A 261 14.16 -22.22 -12.94
CA ALA A 261 13.93 -23.19 -14.00
C ALA A 261 14.22 -22.61 -15.38
N GLU A 262 13.72 -21.40 -15.64
CA GLU A 262 13.90 -20.69 -16.92
C GLU A 262 15.38 -20.36 -17.23
N ILE A 263 16.20 -20.11 -16.20
CA ILE A 263 17.66 -19.91 -16.38
C ILE A 263 18.46 -21.22 -16.33
N GLY A 264 17.79 -22.39 -16.34
CA GLY A 264 18.42 -23.71 -16.40
C GLY A 264 18.90 -24.28 -15.07
N LYS A 265 18.63 -23.65 -13.92
CA LYS A 265 19.01 -24.14 -12.58
C LYS A 265 17.94 -25.10 -12.00
N ILE A 266 17.70 -26.21 -12.70
CA ILE A 266 16.56 -27.11 -12.46
C ILE A 266 16.53 -27.69 -11.05
N GLU A 267 17.67 -28.11 -10.48
CA GLU A 267 17.70 -28.70 -9.14
C GLU A 267 17.35 -27.67 -8.05
N ASP A 268 17.78 -26.43 -8.19
CA ASP A 268 17.44 -25.37 -7.23
C ASP A 268 15.98 -24.94 -7.40
N ALA A 269 15.48 -24.90 -8.63
CA ALA A 269 14.07 -24.68 -8.93
C ALA A 269 13.19 -25.72 -8.23
N ARG A 270 13.53 -27.00 -8.34
CA ARG A 270 12.81 -28.12 -7.71
C ARG A 270 12.76 -27.97 -6.19
N LYS A 271 13.88 -27.60 -5.54
CA LYS A 271 13.92 -27.34 -4.10
C LYS A 271 12.97 -26.21 -3.69
N CYS A 272 13.01 -25.09 -4.40
CA CYS A 272 12.11 -23.95 -4.13
C CYS A 272 10.63 -24.33 -4.25
N LEU A 273 10.25 -25.05 -5.31
CA LEU A 273 8.85 -25.46 -5.52
C LEU A 273 8.38 -26.45 -4.45
N HIS A 274 9.23 -27.41 -4.03
CA HIS A 274 8.91 -28.29 -2.92
C HIS A 274 8.72 -27.51 -1.60
N GLN A 275 9.56 -26.52 -1.32
CA GLN A 275 9.42 -25.66 -0.15
C GLN A 275 8.10 -24.88 -0.17
N ALA A 276 7.73 -24.29 -1.30
CA ALA A 276 6.47 -23.57 -1.45
C ALA A 276 5.25 -24.46 -1.17
N ILE A 277 5.23 -25.68 -1.72
CA ILE A 277 4.19 -26.67 -1.46
C ILE A 277 4.10 -27.02 0.04
N ALA A 278 5.22 -27.28 0.68
CA ALA A 278 5.25 -27.61 2.11
C ALA A 278 4.72 -26.46 2.98
N ILE A 279 5.03 -25.20 2.63
CA ILE A 279 4.55 -24.03 3.35
C ILE A 279 3.02 -23.89 3.22
N GLU A 280 2.46 -24.04 2.01
CA GLU A 280 1.02 -23.93 1.78
C GLU A 280 0.24 -25.08 2.44
N LEU A 281 0.75 -26.30 2.43
CA LEU A 281 0.15 -27.44 3.14
C LEU A 281 0.09 -27.17 4.65
N ASN A 282 1.16 -26.66 5.24
CA ASN A 282 1.18 -26.31 6.66
C ASN A 282 0.21 -25.15 6.99
N ARG A 283 0.10 -24.13 6.13
CA ARG A 283 -0.88 -23.05 6.29
C ARG A 283 -2.31 -23.58 6.28
N CYS A 284 -2.64 -24.47 5.35
CA CYS A 284 -3.95 -25.10 5.29
C CYS A 284 -4.21 -25.93 6.56
N ALA A 285 -3.25 -26.73 7.03
CA ALA A 285 -3.40 -27.52 8.25
C ALA A 285 -3.70 -26.66 9.48
N MET A 286 -2.93 -25.60 9.69
CA MET A 286 -3.16 -24.67 10.82
C MET A 286 -4.51 -23.94 10.73
N ALA A 287 -4.98 -23.62 9.52
CA ALA A 287 -6.29 -23.00 9.33
C ALA A 287 -7.43 -23.97 9.71
N PHE A 288 -7.28 -25.27 9.42
CA PHE A 288 -8.24 -26.32 9.83
C PHE A 288 -8.27 -26.53 11.34
N GLU A 289 -7.10 -26.54 11.99
CA GLU A 289 -7.03 -26.67 13.47
C GLU A 289 -7.63 -25.45 14.17
N GLY A 290 -7.43 -24.24 13.64
CA GLY A 290 -8.02 -23.00 14.19
C GLY A 290 -9.52 -22.89 14.01
N CYS A 291 -10.14 -23.61 13.08
CA CYS A 291 -11.57 -23.66 12.84
C CYS A 291 -12.33 -24.65 13.75
N GLY A 292 -11.64 -25.36 14.66
CA GLY A 292 -12.31 -26.19 15.69
C GLY A 292 -13.11 -27.40 15.16
N ALA A 293 -12.82 -27.87 13.96
CA ALA A 293 -13.41 -29.09 13.43
C ALA A 293 -12.70 -30.29 14.07
N VAL A 294 -13.16 -30.68 15.25
CA VAL A 294 -12.83 -31.97 15.86
C VAL A 294 -13.50 -33.05 15.02
N PHE A 295 -12.83 -33.58 14.05
CA PHE A 295 -13.18 -34.87 13.48
C PHE A 295 -12.65 -35.95 14.45
N SER A 296 -13.54 -36.43 15.34
CA SER A 296 -13.33 -37.67 16.05
C SER A 296 -13.36 -38.81 15.02
N LEU A 297 -12.20 -39.34 14.69
CA LEU A 297 -12.11 -40.64 14.04
C LEU A 297 -12.48 -41.71 15.09
N THR A 298 -13.71 -42.18 15.05
CA THR A 298 -14.11 -43.50 15.60
C THR A 298 -14.08 -44.53 14.49
#